data_0d8f8adeaec828ead15cef556af27136
#
_entry.id   0d8f8adeaec828ead15cef556af27136
#
_cell.length_a   1.000
_cell.length_b   1.000
_cell.length_c   1.000
_cell.angle_alpha   90.00
_cell.angle_beta   90.00
_cell.angle_gamma   90.00
#
_symmetry.space_group_name_H-M   'P 1'
#
loop_
_entity.id
_entity.type
_entity.pdbx_description
1 polymer ?
#
loop_
_entity_poly.entity_id
_entity_poly.type
_entity_poly.pdbx_seq_one_letter_code
_entity_poly.pdbx_strand_id
1 'polypeptide(L)'
;FEHRKNPYYAIEFESDSVRGITEFFDENGKNLRRAFLQSPVQFSRISSRYNKRRRIAYYGRTKPHYGTDFAAPVGTPIRATASGTVVAASYTRGNGNYVTIRHNGTYSTQYLHMKKRAVRKGQYVKQGDLIGTVGMTGYTSGPHVCYRFWKNGKQVDPFKQKLPEAKPIDPKLKEAYMVYMQPLKETLDCIEFHKTQIKS
;
A
#
# COMPACT_ATOMS: atom_id res chain seq x y z
N PHE A 1 16.11 10.60 8.98
CA PHE A 1 16.08 9.87 10.26
C PHE A 1 17.31 8.98 10.39
N GLU A 2 17.74 8.71 11.62
CA GLU A 2 18.87 7.82 11.91
C GLU A 2 18.35 6.44 12.36
N HIS A 3 18.91 5.35 11.79
CA HIS A 3 18.67 3.99 12.23
C HIS A 3 19.99 3.24 12.35
N ARG A 4 20.29 2.69 13.53
CA ARG A 4 21.56 1.97 13.83
C ARG A 4 22.82 2.79 13.48
N LYS A 5 22.81 4.07 13.78
CA LYS A 5 23.87 5.05 13.46
C LYS A 5 24.09 5.33 11.96
N ASN A 6 23.17 4.92 11.12
CA ASN A 6 23.20 5.28 9.70
C ASN A 6 22.11 6.34 9.43
N PRO A 7 22.45 7.49 8.85
CA PRO A 7 21.47 8.47 8.42
C PRO A 7 20.73 7.97 7.18
N TYR A 8 19.45 8.27 7.10
CA TYR A 8 18.61 8.01 5.94
C TYR A 8 17.89 9.29 5.57
N TYR A 9 18.00 9.68 4.32
CA TYR A 9 17.41 10.90 3.79
C TYR A 9 16.15 10.57 3.01
N ALA A 10 15.15 11.44 3.11
CA ALA A 10 13.94 11.41 2.31
C ALA A 10 13.69 12.84 1.84
N ILE A 11 14.09 13.13 0.62
CA ILE A 11 14.05 14.46 0.05
C ILE A 11 12.91 14.49 -0.96
N GLU A 12 12.00 15.43 -0.74
CA GLU A 12 10.85 15.66 -1.61
C GLU A 12 11.31 16.39 -2.86
N PHE A 13 10.91 15.89 -4.03
CA PHE A 13 11.27 16.49 -5.31
C PHE A 13 10.14 16.31 -6.32
N GLU A 14 9.87 17.35 -7.12
CA GLU A 14 8.86 17.30 -8.17
C GLU A 14 9.42 16.52 -9.37
N SER A 15 8.95 15.28 -9.52
CA SER A 15 9.41 14.34 -10.56
C SER A 15 8.64 14.46 -11.89
N ASP A 16 7.49 15.14 -11.90
CA ASP A 16 6.70 15.43 -13.10
C ASP A 16 5.94 16.74 -12.90
N SER A 17 6.50 17.84 -13.43
CA SER A 17 5.91 19.19 -13.33
C SER A 17 4.62 19.34 -14.14
N VAL A 18 4.46 18.57 -15.23
CA VAL A 18 3.25 18.62 -16.06
C VAL A 18 2.04 18.06 -15.31
N ARG A 19 2.28 17.03 -14.47
CA ARG A 19 1.25 16.38 -13.68
C ARG A 19 1.25 16.79 -12.21
N GLY A 20 2.17 17.64 -11.77
CA GLY A 20 2.35 18.02 -10.38
C GLY A 20 2.64 16.82 -9.48
N ILE A 21 3.49 15.90 -9.93
CA ILE A 21 3.84 14.70 -9.17
C ILE A 21 5.10 14.97 -8.37
N THR A 22 4.97 14.91 -7.06
CA THR A 22 6.06 14.99 -6.10
C THR A 22 6.32 13.62 -5.50
N GLU A 23 7.58 13.24 -5.39
CA GLU A 23 8.01 11.95 -4.84
C GLU A 23 9.19 12.15 -3.89
N PHE A 24 9.49 11.14 -3.08
CA PHE A 24 10.61 11.16 -2.15
C PHE A 24 11.75 10.29 -2.66
N PHE A 25 12.95 10.85 -2.69
CA PHE A 25 14.15 10.17 -3.13
C PHE A 25 15.22 10.20 -2.03
N ASP A 26 16.11 9.19 -2.04
CA ASP A 26 17.32 9.21 -1.23
C ASP A 26 18.42 10.07 -1.91
N GLU A 27 19.54 10.23 -1.22
CA GLU A 27 20.70 11.00 -1.68
C GLU A 27 21.31 10.53 -3.03
N ASN A 28 20.92 9.34 -3.50
CA ASN A 28 21.36 8.75 -4.77
C ASN A 28 20.30 8.87 -5.88
N GLY A 29 19.13 9.46 -5.57
CA GLY A 29 17.99 9.53 -6.48
C GLY A 29 17.20 8.23 -6.57
N LYS A 30 17.36 7.31 -5.62
CA LYS A 30 16.53 6.13 -5.49
C LYS A 30 15.17 6.54 -4.91
N ASN A 31 14.09 6.18 -5.59
CA ASN A 31 12.74 6.47 -5.12
C ASN A 31 12.42 5.64 -3.88
N LEU A 32 12.05 6.30 -2.79
CA LEU A 32 11.72 5.68 -1.51
C LEU A 32 10.29 5.15 -1.45
N ARG A 33 9.48 5.47 -2.43
CA ARG A 33 8.11 5.00 -2.53
C ARG A 33 8.10 3.51 -2.85
N ARG A 34 7.39 2.73 -2.08
CA ARG A 34 7.11 1.33 -2.44
C ARG A 34 6.09 1.30 -3.56
N ALA A 35 6.29 0.44 -4.56
CA ALA A 35 5.30 0.24 -5.62
C ALA A 35 3.93 -0.16 -5.07
N PHE A 36 3.89 -0.85 -3.94
CA PHE A 36 2.68 -1.20 -3.20
C PHE A 36 2.87 -0.97 -1.70
N LEU A 37 1.87 -0.36 -1.05
CA LEU A 37 1.79 -0.33 0.41
C LEU A 37 1.64 -1.76 0.96
N GLN A 38 2.26 -2.03 2.09
CA GLN A 38 2.18 -3.36 2.73
C GLN A 38 0.81 -3.66 3.33
N SER A 39 0.05 -2.63 3.70
CA SER A 39 -1.29 -2.74 4.24
C SER A 39 -2.21 -1.71 3.62
N PRO A 40 -3.47 -2.05 3.31
CA PRO A 40 -4.49 -1.10 2.87
C PRO A 40 -5.09 -0.28 4.02
N VAL A 41 -4.79 -0.62 5.27
CA VAL A 41 -5.28 0.06 6.49
C VAL A 41 -4.14 0.35 7.44
N GLN A 42 -4.21 1.50 8.11
CA GLN A 42 -3.24 1.87 9.15
C GLN A 42 -3.60 1.14 10.46
N PHE A 43 -2.61 0.89 11.30
CA PHE A 43 -2.76 0.32 12.65
C PHE A 43 -3.63 -0.95 12.68
N SER A 44 -3.42 -1.87 11.74
CA SER A 44 -4.13 -3.14 11.66
C SER A 44 -3.21 -4.31 11.98
N ARG A 45 -3.82 -5.42 12.45
CA ARG A 45 -3.13 -6.69 12.53
C ARG A 45 -3.59 -7.64 11.42
N ILE A 46 -2.69 -8.46 10.90
CA ILE A 46 -3.06 -9.53 10.00
C ILE A 46 -3.75 -10.63 10.83
N SER A 47 -5.05 -10.82 10.60
CA SER A 47 -5.84 -11.85 11.25
C SER A 47 -5.82 -13.20 10.50
N SER A 48 -5.65 -13.17 9.17
CA SER A 48 -5.51 -14.38 8.36
C SER A 48 -4.63 -14.09 7.14
N ARG A 49 -3.63 -14.92 6.89
CA ARG A 49 -2.74 -14.82 5.72
C ARG A 49 -3.29 -15.58 4.52
N TYR A 50 -2.77 -15.25 3.34
CA TYR A 50 -2.96 -16.06 2.13
C TYR A 50 -2.55 -17.52 2.40
N ASN A 51 -3.47 -18.47 2.14
CA ASN A 51 -3.21 -19.89 2.34
C ASN A 51 -4.09 -20.72 1.41
N LYS A 52 -3.46 -21.51 0.53
CA LYS A 52 -4.16 -22.40 -0.41
C LYS A 52 -4.87 -23.58 0.30
N ARG A 53 -4.48 -23.90 1.53
CA ARG A 53 -4.96 -25.06 2.32
C ARG A 53 -5.31 -24.65 3.76
N ARG A 54 -6.12 -23.58 3.94
CA ARG A 54 -6.53 -23.11 5.26
C ARG A 54 -7.53 -24.08 5.87
N ARG A 55 -7.16 -24.68 7.01
CA ARG A 55 -8.09 -25.48 7.82
C ARG A 55 -9.01 -24.54 8.60
N ILE A 56 -10.32 -24.73 8.47
CA ILE A 56 -11.33 -24.05 9.28
C ILE A 56 -11.70 -25.00 10.40
N ALA A 57 -11.19 -24.77 11.61
CA ALA A 57 -11.35 -25.66 12.76
C ALA A 57 -12.83 -25.97 13.06
N TYR A 58 -13.69 -24.95 13.02
CA TYR A 58 -15.12 -25.07 13.32
C TYR A 58 -15.88 -26.01 12.36
N TYR A 59 -15.45 -26.09 11.07
CA TYR A 59 -16.15 -26.95 10.09
C TYR A 59 -15.39 -28.23 9.75
N GLY A 60 -14.20 -28.46 10.34
CA GLY A 60 -13.35 -29.60 10.00
C GLY A 60 -12.92 -29.66 8.53
N ARG A 61 -13.20 -28.62 7.76
CA ARG A 61 -12.96 -28.56 6.30
C ARG A 61 -11.77 -27.66 5.97
N THR A 62 -11.09 -28.04 4.90
CA THR A 62 -10.04 -27.20 4.30
C THR A 62 -10.66 -26.34 3.21
N LYS A 63 -10.51 -25.01 3.33
CA LYS A 63 -10.95 -24.05 2.31
C LYS A 63 -9.81 -23.07 2.01
N PRO A 64 -9.45 -22.86 0.75
CA PRO A 64 -8.42 -21.90 0.40
C PRO A 64 -8.84 -20.47 0.78
N HIS A 65 -7.86 -19.69 1.21
CA HIS A 65 -7.96 -18.25 1.44
C HIS A 65 -6.98 -17.53 0.52
N TYR A 66 -7.48 -17.02 -0.60
CA TYR A 66 -6.68 -16.34 -1.63
C TYR A 66 -6.55 -14.82 -1.35
N GLY A 67 -6.47 -14.43 -0.09
CA GLY A 67 -6.28 -13.05 0.34
C GLY A 67 -5.57 -12.97 1.67
N THR A 68 -5.31 -11.75 2.11
CA THR A 68 -4.82 -11.45 3.46
C THR A 68 -5.86 -10.60 4.17
N ASP A 69 -6.29 -11.02 5.34
CA ASP A 69 -7.28 -10.32 6.14
C ASP A 69 -6.59 -9.39 7.14
N PHE A 70 -6.88 -8.10 7.02
CA PHE A 70 -6.43 -7.06 7.93
C PHE A 70 -7.59 -6.68 8.84
N ALA A 71 -7.52 -7.10 10.11
CA ALA A 71 -8.53 -6.77 11.11
C ALA A 71 -8.37 -5.31 11.55
N ALA A 72 -9.46 -4.57 11.50
CA ALA A 72 -9.55 -3.19 11.95
C ALA A 72 -11.01 -2.85 12.31
N PRO A 73 -11.28 -1.85 13.15
CA PRO A 73 -12.63 -1.43 13.50
C PRO A 73 -13.46 -1.04 12.27
N VAL A 74 -14.79 -1.24 12.36
CA VAL A 74 -15.71 -0.77 11.32
C VAL A 74 -15.58 0.74 11.16
N GLY A 75 -15.48 1.20 9.91
CA GLY A 75 -15.30 2.63 9.59
C GLY A 75 -13.83 3.04 9.39
N THR A 76 -12.86 2.20 9.75
CA THR A 76 -11.43 2.49 9.48
C THR A 76 -11.21 2.76 7.98
N PRO A 77 -10.48 3.83 7.61
CA PRO A 77 -10.19 4.14 6.20
C PRO A 77 -9.41 3.01 5.52
N ILE A 78 -9.87 2.63 4.32
CA ILE A 78 -9.15 1.72 3.42
C ILE A 78 -8.53 2.56 2.32
N ARG A 79 -7.23 2.40 2.09
CA ARG A 79 -6.46 3.15 1.10
C ARG A 79 -6.01 2.26 -0.06
N ALA A 80 -5.93 2.84 -1.25
CA ALA A 80 -5.36 2.19 -2.42
C ALA A 80 -3.89 1.84 -2.16
N THR A 81 -3.52 0.57 -2.27
CA THR A 81 -2.13 0.14 -2.02
C THR A 81 -1.16 0.55 -3.12
N ALA A 82 -1.64 0.86 -4.32
CA ALA A 82 -0.89 1.45 -5.42
C ALA A 82 -1.83 2.29 -6.30
N SER A 83 -1.25 3.18 -7.11
CA SER A 83 -2.00 3.96 -8.10
C SER A 83 -2.58 3.06 -9.18
N GLY A 84 -3.75 3.41 -9.72
CA GLY A 84 -4.39 2.65 -10.78
C GLY A 84 -5.83 3.07 -11.06
N THR A 85 -6.47 2.35 -11.97
CA THR A 85 -7.87 2.60 -12.35
C THR A 85 -8.79 1.61 -11.64
N VAL A 86 -9.86 2.09 -11.05
CA VAL A 86 -10.92 1.28 -10.46
C VAL A 86 -11.68 0.56 -11.56
N VAL A 87 -11.54 -0.76 -11.64
CA VAL A 87 -12.22 -1.59 -12.66
C VAL A 87 -13.54 -2.16 -12.15
N ALA A 88 -13.72 -2.23 -10.82
CA ALA A 88 -14.99 -2.59 -10.20
C ALA A 88 -15.16 -1.88 -8.85
N ALA A 89 -16.36 -1.38 -8.58
CA ALA A 89 -16.81 -0.88 -7.28
C ALA A 89 -18.26 -1.35 -7.12
N SER A 90 -18.45 -2.55 -6.56
CA SER A 90 -19.73 -3.26 -6.61
C SER A 90 -19.99 -4.04 -5.31
N TYR A 91 -21.03 -4.86 -5.33
CA TYR A 91 -21.44 -5.75 -4.25
C TYR A 91 -21.67 -7.17 -4.79
N THR A 92 -21.23 -8.17 -4.05
CA THR A 92 -21.67 -9.56 -4.24
C THR A 92 -21.95 -10.20 -2.88
N ARG A 93 -22.81 -11.22 -2.84
CA ARG A 93 -23.15 -11.93 -1.61
C ARG A 93 -21.91 -12.45 -0.85
N GLY A 94 -20.88 -12.91 -1.57
CA GLY A 94 -19.66 -13.44 -0.94
C GLY A 94 -18.67 -12.37 -0.52
N ASN A 95 -18.39 -11.40 -1.40
CA ASN A 95 -17.38 -10.36 -1.16
C ASN A 95 -17.91 -9.19 -0.33
N GLY A 96 -19.24 -9.04 -0.21
CA GLY A 96 -19.85 -7.80 0.28
C GLY A 96 -19.57 -6.63 -0.67
N ASN A 97 -19.54 -5.43 -0.13
CA ASN A 97 -19.04 -4.27 -0.86
C ASN A 97 -17.55 -4.43 -1.13
N TYR A 98 -17.14 -4.23 -2.38
CA TYR A 98 -15.74 -4.39 -2.77
C TYR A 98 -15.32 -3.39 -3.82
N VAL A 99 -14.03 -3.13 -3.87
CA VAL A 99 -13.36 -2.33 -4.90
C VAL A 99 -12.24 -3.16 -5.50
N THR A 100 -12.10 -3.12 -6.83
CA THR A 100 -10.98 -3.74 -7.56
C THR A 100 -10.25 -2.65 -8.34
N ILE A 101 -8.93 -2.59 -8.19
CA ILE A 101 -8.07 -1.61 -8.86
C ILE A 101 -7.10 -2.37 -9.77
N ARG A 102 -7.05 -1.96 -11.04
CA ARG A 102 -6.03 -2.40 -12.00
C ARG A 102 -4.90 -1.37 -12.01
N HIS A 103 -3.71 -1.79 -11.63
CA HIS A 103 -2.54 -0.94 -11.53
C HIS A 103 -1.80 -0.83 -12.87
N ASN A 104 -1.71 -1.95 -13.58
CA ASN A 104 -1.10 -2.07 -14.91
C ASN A 104 -1.52 -3.40 -15.58
N GLY A 105 -0.84 -3.80 -16.66
CA GLY A 105 -1.11 -5.07 -17.33
C GLY A 105 -0.80 -6.33 -16.50
N THR A 106 0.02 -6.19 -15.45
CA THR A 106 0.49 -7.32 -14.62
C THR A 106 -0.26 -7.43 -13.31
N TYR A 107 -0.57 -6.29 -12.64
CA TYR A 107 -1.02 -6.28 -11.25
C TYR A 107 -2.41 -5.69 -11.07
N SER A 108 -3.20 -6.35 -10.23
CA SER A 108 -4.49 -5.84 -9.74
C SER A 108 -4.67 -6.16 -8.27
N THR A 109 -5.44 -5.34 -7.55
CA THR A 109 -5.79 -5.55 -6.15
C THR A 109 -7.28 -5.46 -5.94
N GLN A 110 -7.78 -6.12 -4.90
CA GLN A 110 -9.19 -6.09 -4.51
C GLN A 110 -9.33 -6.00 -3.00
N TYR A 111 -10.30 -5.22 -2.57
CA TYR A 111 -10.57 -4.88 -1.18
C TYR A 111 -12.02 -5.22 -0.88
N LEU A 112 -12.27 -6.17 0.02
CA LEU A 112 -13.57 -6.75 0.27
C LEU A 112 -14.14 -6.36 1.63
N HIS A 113 -15.41 -6.71 1.84
CA HIS A 113 -16.16 -6.58 3.10
C HIS A 113 -16.31 -5.14 3.59
N MET A 114 -16.23 -4.16 2.67
CA MET A 114 -16.32 -2.74 2.99
C MET A 114 -17.68 -2.36 3.56
N LYS A 115 -17.71 -1.38 4.49
CA LYS A 115 -18.93 -0.70 4.90
C LYS A 115 -19.43 0.23 3.79
N LYS A 116 -18.54 1.08 3.28
CA LYS A 116 -18.82 2.01 2.19
C LYS A 116 -17.68 2.01 1.18
N ARG A 117 -18.01 2.20 -0.08
CA ARG A 117 -17.07 2.47 -1.17
C ARG A 117 -17.03 3.97 -1.38
N ALA A 118 -15.84 4.56 -1.46
CA ALA A 118 -15.61 5.99 -1.68
C ALA A 118 -15.24 6.32 -3.13
N VAL A 119 -15.18 5.31 -4.00
CA VAL A 119 -14.76 5.43 -5.40
C VAL A 119 -15.73 4.70 -6.32
N ARG A 120 -15.72 5.05 -7.62
CA ARG A 120 -16.56 4.46 -8.67
C ARG A 120 -15.73 3.80 -9.77
N LYS A 121 -16.31 2.85 -10.50
CA LYS A 121 -15.70 2.26 -11.68
C LYS A 121 -15.27 3.33 -12.70
N GLY A 122 -14.08 3.19 -13.27
CA GLY A 122 -13.46 4.13 -14.20
C GLY A 122 -12.61 5.22 -13.52
N GLN A 123 -12.77 5.45 -12.22
CA GLN A 123 -11.99 6.44 -11.49
C GLN A 123 -10.53 6.04 -11.38
N TYR A 124 -9.60 6.96 -11.65
CA TYR A 124 -8.20 6.81 -11.32
C TYR A 124 -7.97 7.19 -9.86
N VAL A 125 -7.16 6.42 -9.16
CA VAL A 125 -6.76 6.66 -7.77
C VAL A 125 -5.24 6.61 -7.66
N LYS A 126 -4.69 7.47 -6.82
CA LYS A 126 -3.27 7.46 -6.45
C LYS A 126 -3.04 6.49 -5.29
N GLN A 127 -1.82 6.00 -5.13
CA GLN A 127 -1.42 5.24 -3.94
C GLN A 127 -1.70 6.07 -2.68
N GLY A 128 -2.35 5.47 -1.69
CA GLY A 128 -2.73 6.15 -0.46
C GLY A 128 -4.11 6.81 -0.48
N ASP A 129 -4.75 6.96 -1.64
CA ASP A 129 -6.09 7.55 -1.71
C ASP A 129 -7.12 6.71 -0.96
N LEU A 130 -8.09 7.39 -0.35
CA LEU A 130 -9.23 6.77 0.31
C LEU A 130 -10.13 6.10 -0.73
N ILE A 131 -10.33 4.79 -0.61
CA ILE A 131 -11.19 4.02 -1.52
C ILE A 131 -12.45 3.47 -0.86
N GLY A 132 -12.54 3.56 0.47
CA GLY A 132 -13.69 3.15 1.25
C GLY A 132 -13.36 2.95 2.72
N THR A 133 -14.25 2.27 3.45
CA THR A 133 -14.09 2.01 4.88
C THR A 133 -14.32 0.55 5.22
N VAL A 134 -13.60 0.06 6.23
CA VAL A 134 -13.75 -1.31 6.77
C VAL A 134 -15.19 -1.56 7.22
N GLY A 135 -15.69 -2.73 6.92
CA GLY A 135 -17.04 -3.19 7.29
C GLY A 135 -17.10 -4.66 7.66
N MET A 136 -18.30 -5.20 7.54
CA MET A 136 -18.63 -6.59 7.76
C MET A 136 -19.64 -7.10 6.72
N THR A 137 -19.62 -6.56 5.50
CA THR A 137 -20.56 -6.97 4.46
C THR A 137 -20.10 -8.24 3.75
N GLY A 138 -21.02 -9.06 3.28
CA GLY A 138 -20.73 -10.34 2.64
C GLY A 138 -20.42 -11.47 3.65
N TYR A 139 -19.66 -12.50 3.23
CA TYR A 139 -19.32 -13.63 4.06
C TYR A 139 -18.08 -13.34 4.91
N THR A 140 -18.30 -12.87 6.12
CA THR A 140 -17.26 -12.54 7.10
C THR A 140 -17.72 -12.87 8.52
N SER A 141 -16.76 -13.16 9.40
CA SER A 141 -17.00 -13.45 10.83
C SER A 141 -16.67 -12.27 11.75
N GLY A 142 -16.14 -11.17 11.22
CA GLY A 142 -15.77 -10.01 12.02
C GLY A 142 -15.25 -8.86 11.16
N PRO A 143 -15.07 -7.65 11.73
CA PRO A 143 -14.62 -6.48 11.00
C PRO A 143 -13.20 -6.66 10.45
N HIS A 144 -13.05 -6.59 9.13
CA HIS A 144 -11.75 -6.64 8.46
C HIS A 144 -11.89 -6.18 7.00
N VAL A 145 -10.75 -5.92 6.35
CA VAL A 145 -10.65 -5.90 4.90
C VAL A 145 -9.90 -7.13 4.43
N CYS A 146 -10.52 -7.91 3.54
CA CYS A 146 -9.82 -8.99 2.86
C CYS A 146 -9.14 -8.39 1.62
N TYR A 147 -7.82 -8.36 1.65
CA TYR A 147 -6.97 -7.83 0.60
C TYR A 147 -6.49 -8.96 -0.31
N ARG A 148 -6.86 -8.88 -1.59
CA ARG A 148 -6.47 -9.86 -2.60
C ARG A 148 -5.55 -9.21 -3.62
N PHE A 149 -4.58 -9.96 -4.09
CA PHE A 149 -3.55 -9.50 -5.02
C PHE A 149 -3.43 -10.45 -6.22
N TRP A 150 -3.43 -9.89 -7.42
CA TRP A 150 -3.24 -10.66 -8.67
C TRP A 150 -1.96 -10.24 -9.36
N LYS A 151 -1.26 -11.23 -9.90
CA LYS A 151 -0.14 -11.07 -10.82
C LYS A 151 -0.43 -11.91 -12.06
N ASN A 152 -0.48 -11.28 -13.23
CA ASN A 152 -0.80 -11.95 -14.51
C ASN A 152 -2.09 -12.76 -14.43
N GLY A 153 -3.16 -12.20 -13.89
CA GLY A 153 -4.47 -12.83 -13.76
C GLY A 153 -4.59 -13.94 -12.69
N LYS A 154 -3.51 -14.29 -11.98
CA LYS A 154 -3.52 -15.30 -10.92
C LYS A 154 -3.45 -14.65 -9.55
N GLN A 155 -4.27 -15.13 -8.59
CA GLN A 155 -4.18 -14.69 -7.19
C GLN A 155 -2.91 -15.24 -6.54
N VAL A 156 -2.13 -14.34 -5.93
CA VAL A 156 -0.86 -14.66 -5.29
C VAL A 156 -0.77 -14.02 -3.91
N ASP A 157 0.13 -14.53 -3.08
CA ASP A 157 0.49 -13.91 -1.81
C ASP A 157 1.41 -12.70 -2.08
N PRO A 158 0.97 -11.44 -1.82
CA PRO A 158 1.77 -10.26 -2.09
C PRO A 158 3.07 -10.23 -1.28
N PHE A 159 3.08 -10.82 -0.08
CA PHE A 159 4.25 -10.84 0.80
C PHE A 159 5.36 -11.79 0.34
N LYS A 160 5.02 -12.71 -0.59
CA LYS A 160 5.98 -13.63 -1.21
C LYS A 160 6.42 -13.21 -2.61
N GLN A 161 5.92 -12.06 -3.10
CA GLN A 161 6.31 -11.56 -4.41
C GLN A 161 7.50 -10.59 -4.29
N LYS A 162 8.46 -10.74 -5.19
CA LYS A 162 9.39 -9.65 -5.49
C LYS A 162 8.60 -8.60 -6.30
N LEU A 163 8.07 -7.61 -5.60
CA LEU A 163 7.37 -6.50 -6.23
C LEU A 163 8.38 -5.54 -6.83
N PRO A 164 8.06 -4.88 -7.96
CA PRO A 164 8.94 -3.89 -8.54
C PRO A 164 9.21 -2.78 -7.51
N GLU A 165 10.41 -2.30 -7.47
CA GLU A 165 10.72 -1.04 -6.78
C GLU A 165 10.09 0.12 -7.56
N ALA A 166 9.82 1.25 -6.88
CA ALA A 166 9.44 2.45 -7.59
C ALA A 166 10.58 2.87 -8.52
N LYS A 167 10.23 3.46 -9.66
CA LYS A 167 11.25 3.91 -10.60
C LYS A 167 12.18 4.92 -9.92
N PRO A 168 13.50 4.81 -10.08
CA PRO A 168 14.40 5.87 -9.64
C PRO A 168 14.07 7.17 -10.37
N ILE A 169 14.66 8.26 -9.95
CA ILE A 169 14.49 9.54 -10.60
C ILE A 169 14.83 9.43 -12.10
N ASP A 170 14.07 10.15 -12.93
CA ASP A 170 14.35 10.20 -14.38
C ASP A 170 15.79 10.67 -14.61
N PRO A 171 16.59 9.96 -15.42
CA PRO A 171 17.96 10.38 -15.73
C PRO A 171 18.08 11.83 -16.18
N LYS A 172 17.07 12.38 -16.87
CA LYS A 172 17.04 13.79 -17.31
C LYS A 172 16.90 14.77 -16.14
N LEU A 173 16.30 14.34 -15.03
CA LEU A 173 16.09 15.16 -13.84
C LEU A 173 17.16 14.91 -12.77
N LYS A 174 18.03 13.94 -12.96
CA LYS A 174 18.99 13.52 -11.94
C LYS A 174 19.96 14.65 -11.56
N GLU A 175 20.48 15.38 -12.53
CA GLU A 175 21.39 16.51 -12.28
C GLU A 175 20.68 17.62 -11.50
N ALA A 176 19.49 18.03 -11.93
CA ALA A 176 18.68 19.04 -11.24
C ALA A 176 18.35 18.59 -9.81
N TYR A 177 18.03 17.32 -9.62
CA TYR A 177 17.80 16.75 -8.29
C TYR A 177 19.05 16.83 -7.40
N MET A 178 20.22 16.47 -7.91
CA MET A 178 21.47 16.50 -7.14
C MET A 178 21.81 17.92 -6.69
N VAL A 179 21.64 18.91 -7.56
CA VAL A 179 21.83 20.33 -7.21
C VAL A 179 20.84 20.79 -6.15
N TYR A 180 19.56 20.40 -6.26
CA TYR A 180 18.52 20.74 -5.30
C TYR A 180 18.74 20.05 -3.94
N MET A 181 19.14 18.79 -3.97
CA MET A 181 19.26 17.93 -2.78
C MET A 181 20.47 18.31 -1.90
N GLN A 182 21.60 18.69 -2.52
CA GLN A 182 22.87 18.89 -1.81
C GLN A 182 22.77 19.86 -0.61
N PRO A 183 22.24 21.09 -0.76
CA PRO A 183 22.13 22.02 0.37
C PRO A 183 21.14 21.54 1.44
N LEU A 184 20.09 20.82 1.05
CA LEU A 184 19.13 20.24 1.98
C LEU A 184 19.80 19.15 2.82
N LYS A 185 20.60 18.30 2.18
CA LYS A 185 21.34 17.24 2.89
C LYS A 185 22.33 17.85 3.88
N GLU A 186 23.10 18.85 3.49
CA GLU A 186 24.05 19.55 4.37
C GLU A 186 23.35 20.15 5.58
N THR A 187 22.18 20.77 5.40
CA THR A 187 21.36 21.28 6.50
C THR A 187 20.89 20.16 7.43
N LEU A 188 20.45 19.02 6.87
CA LEU A 188 20.01 17.88 7.66
C LEU A 188 21.16 17.21 8.43
N ASP A 189 22.36 17.18 7.85
CA ASP A 189 23.55 16.62 8.50
C ASP A 189 24.00 17.46 9.73
N CYS A 190 23.65 18.74 9.77
CA CYS A 190 23.90 19.61 10.92
C CYS A 190 22.91 19.42 12.10
N ILE A 191 21.85 18.63 11.91
CA ILE A 191 20.85 18.40 12.97
C ILE A 191 21.38 17.34 13.93
N GLU A 192 21.66 17.73 15.18
CA GLU A 192 21.96 16.80 16.26
C GLU A 192 20.69 16.06 16.70
N PHE A 193 20.67 14.73 16.49
CA PHE A 193 19.59 13.90 17.02
C PHE A 193 19.78 13.70 18.51
N HIS A 194 19.02 14.41 19.34
CA HIS A 194 18.98 14.15 20.77
C HIS A 194 18.44 12.74 21.02
N LYS A 195 19.28 11.89 21.60
CA LYS A 195 18.87 10.56 22.07
C LYS A 195 17.84 10.75 23.17
N THR A 196 16.56 10.57 22.86
CA THR A 196 15.53 10.42 23.88
C THR A 196 15.87 9.16 24.66
N GLN A 197 16.39 9.30 25.86
CA GLN A 197 16.54 8.19 26.80
C GLN A 197 15.14 7.72 27.17
N ILE A 198 14.67 6.67 26.52
CA ILE A 198 13.52 5.91 27.02
C ILE A 198 14.04 5.19 28.25
N LYS A 199 13.75 5.73 29.44
CA LYS A 199 13.94 5.00 30.69
C LYS A 199 13.02 3.78 30.65
N SER A 200 13.64 2.62 30.72
CA SER A 200 13.03 1.29 30.90
C SER A 200 12.22 1.20 32.18
#